data_34ca17bd5537ea5097ac9bb2da8d4742
#
_entry.id   34ca17bd5537ea5097ac9bb2da8d4742
#
_cell.length_a   1.000
_cell.length_b   1.000
_cell.length_c   1.000
_cell.angle_alpha   90.00
_cell.angle_beta   90.00
_cell.angle_gamma   90.00
#
_symmetry.space_group_name_H-M   'P 1'
#
loop_
_entity.id
_entity.type
_entity.pdbx_description
1 polymer ?
#
loop_
_entity_poly.entity_id
_entity_poly.type
_entity_poly.pdbx_seq_one_letter_code
_entity_poly.pdbx_strand_id
1 'polypeptide(L)'
;MRTLGRLLAGSLLCVVLYGCATPQPGPDNRLQHVVIVWLKEPGNGTHRDRILAESEVLRTIPGVLSLDSGKVVPGERDIVDSSFDVALIVSFAGRSAMETYLAHPVHVKLVNETLKPLVAKIRVYDFM
;
A
#
# COMPACT_ATOMS: atom_id res chain seq x y z
N MET A 1 14.25 -71.55 -28.54
CA MET A 1 15.31 -70.51 -28.74
C MET A 1 14.89 -69.28 -28.02
N ARG A 2 15.73 -68.78 -27.10
CA ARG A 2 15.45 -67.68 -26.13
C ARG A 2 15.71 -66.35 -26.77
N THR A 3 14.75 -65.45 -26.80
CA THR A 3 14.95 -64.05 -27.15
C THR A 3 14.86 -63.19 -25.90
N LEU A 4 15.95 -62.56 -25.56
CA LEU A 4 16.17 -61.67 -24.41
C LEU A 4 15.54 -60.29 -24.71
N GLY A 5 14.50 -59.95 -23.96
CA GLY A 5 13.92 -58.56 -23.98
C GLY A 5 14.78 -57.61 -23.12
N ARG A 6 15.30 -56.57 -23.74
CA ARG A 6 16.00 -55.46 -23.06
C ARG A 6 14.98 -54.47 -22.49
N LEU A 7 14.89 -54.42 -21.15
CA LEU A 7 14.20 -53.34 -20.42
C LEU A 7 15.10 -52.10 -20.43
N LEU A 8 14.64 -51.02 -21.08
CA LEU A 8 15.20 -49.69 -20.96
C LEU A 8 14.55 -48.98 -19.77
N ALA A 9 15.29 -48.87 -18.67
CA ALA A 9 14.92 -48.06 -17.54
C ALA A 9 15.17 -46.57 -17.87
N GLY A 10 14.11 -45.82 -18.16
CA GLY A 10 14.16 -44.38 -18.32
C GLY A 10 14.19 -43.72 -16.92
N SER A 11 15.35 -43.16 -16.57
CA SER A 11 15.51 -42.35 -15.35
C SER A 11 14.89 -40.99 -15.58
N LEU A 12 13.74 -40.72 -14.96
CA LEU A 12 13.09 -39.41 -14.97
C LEU A 12 13.77 -38.49 -13.94
N LEU A 13 14.61 -37.56 -14.42
CA LEU A 13 15.32 -36.57 -13.63
C LEU A 13 14.33 -35.47 -13.22
N CYS A 14 13.74 -35.54 -12.02
CA CYS A 14 12.96 -34.45 -11.46
C CYS A 14 13.89 -33.30 -11.04
N VAL A 15 13.96 -32.23 -11.84
CA VAL A 15 14.60 -30.98 -11.45
C VAL A 15 13.66 -30.22 -10.52
N VAL A 16 13.94 -30.27 -9.23
CA VAL A 16 13.23 -29.45 -8.24
C VAL A 16 13.82 -28.04 -8.26
N LEU A 17 13.11 -27.11 -8.88
CA LEU A 17 13.44 -25.68 -8.82
C LEU A 17 13.09 -25.16 -7.43
N TYR A 18 14.09 -25.06 -6.55
CA TYR A 18 13.95 -24.30 -5.29
C TYR A 18 13.85 -22.80 -5.63
N GLY A 19 12.64 -22.31 -5.75
CA GLY A 19 12.39 -20.87 -5.78
C GLY A 19 12.76 -20.29 -4.42
N CYS A 20 13.76 -19.41 -4.36
CA CYS A 20 14.05 -18.59 -3.20
C CYS A 20 12.88 -17.64 -2.98
N ALA A 21 11.89 -18.06 -2.20
CA ALA A 21 10.88 -17.15 -1.67
C ALA A 21 11.59 -16.25 -0.65
N THR A 22 11.72 -14.96 -0.96
CA THR A 22 12.14 -13.97 0.03
C THR A 22 11.09 -13.95 1.15
N PRO A 23 11.49 -14.07 2.43
CA PRO A 23 10.54 -14.00 3.53
C PRO A 23 9.80 -12.65 3.47
N GLN A 24 8.51 -12.68 3.28
CA GLN A 24 7.68 -11.48 3.48
C GLN A 24 7.70 -11.16 4.98
N PRO A 25 7.91 -9.89 5.38
CA PRO A 25 7.79 -9.51 6.78
C PRO A 25 6.45 -9.98 7.33
N GLY A 26 6.49 -10.67 8.47
CA GLY A 26 5.26 -11.10 9.16
C GLY A 26 4.37 -9.90 9.51
N PRO A 27 3.08 -10.13 9.81
CA PRO A 27 2.13 -9.05 10.14
C PRO A 27 2.58 -8.20 11.32
N ASP A 28 3.40 -8.73 12.22
CA ASP A 28 3.79 -8.09 13.48
C ASP A 28 4.82 -6.96 13.34
N ASN A 29 5.41 -6.75 12.15
CA ASN A 29 6.42 -5.72 11.93
C ASN A 29 6.02 -4.69 10.86
N ARG A 30 4.78 -4.70 10.40
CA ARG A 30 4.31 -3.72 9.41
C ARG A 30 3.97 -2.41 10.07
N LEU A 31 4.59 -1.33 9.60
CA LEU A 31 4.20 0.02 9.97
C LEU A 31 3.00 0.46 9.13
N GLN A 32 1.98 0.97 9.80
CA GLN A 32 0.80 1.58 9.18
C GLN A 32 0.90 3.09 9.32
N HIS A 33 0.84 3.79 8.20
CA HIS A 33 0.81 5.25 8.11
C HIS A 33 -0.60 5.66 7.67
N VAL A 34 -1.41 6.08 8.63
CA VAL A 34 -2.81 6.49 8.42
C VAL A 34 -2.87 8.00 8.28
N VAL A 35 -3.40 8.47 7.16
CA VAL A 35 -3.54 9.90 6.86
C VAL A 35 -5.03 10.24 6.73
N ILE A 36 -5.49 11.16 7.58
CA ILE A 36 -6.87 11.66 7.55
C ILE A 36 -6.85 13.11 7.06
N VAL A 37 -7.69 13.41 6.08
CA VAL A 37 -7.67 14.66 5.32
C VAL A 37 -9.00 15.40 5.40
N TRP A 38 -8.94 16.68 5.77
CA TRP A 38 -10.05 17.63 5.69
C TRP A 38 -9.78 18.64 4.59
N LEU A 39 -10.71 18.80 3.67
CA LEU A 39 -10.60 19.74 2.55
C LEU A 39 -10.82 21.19 3.01
N LYS A 40 -10.26 22.15 2.27
CA LYS A 40 -10.62 23.57 2.38
C LYS A 40 -12.09 23.82 2.02
N GLU A 41 -12.62 23.00 1.12
CA GLU A 41 -14.02 22.95 0.72
C GLU A 41 -14.61 21.60 1.16
N PRO A 42 -15.14 21.50 2.39
CA PRO A 42 -15.65 20.23 2.93
C PRO A 42 -16.72 19.63 2.02
N GLY A 43 -16.62 18.34 1.76
CA GLY A 43 -17.58 17.62 0.93
C GLY A 43 -17.42 17.80 -0.58
N ASN A 44 -16.45 18.57 -1.05
CA ASN A 44 -16.21 18.75 -2.49
C ASN A 44 -15.81 17.43 -3.16
N GLY A 45 -16.73 16.86 -3.95
CA GLY A 45 -16.54 15.57 -4.61
C GLY A 45 -15.37 15.55 -5.59
N THR A 46 -15.21 16.63 -6.37
CA THR A 46 -14.12 16.76 -7.34
C THR A 46 -12.75 16.77 -6.66
N HIS A 47 -12.63 17.50 -5.54
CA HIS A 47 -11.38 17.54 -4.78
C HIS A 47 -11.05 16.19 -4.12
N ARG A 48 -12.08 15.49 -3.58
CA ARG A 48 -11.93 14.13 -3.06
C ARG A 48 -11.41 13.17 -4.14
N ASP A 49 -12.08 13.16 -5.30
CA ASP A 49 -11.74 12.27 -6.42
C ASP A 49 -10.33 12.55 -6.94
N ARG A 50 -9.94 13.83 -7.02
CA ARG A 50 -8.59 14.23 -7.41
C ARG A 50 -7.54 13.71 -6.42
N ILE A 51 -7.73 13.89 -5.11
CA ILE A 51 -6.78 13.40 -4.10
C ILE A 51 -6.65 11.88 -4.20
N LEU A 52 -7.77 11.14 -4.30
CA LEU A 52 -7.74 9.68 -4.40
C LEU A 52 -6.99 9.22 -5.66
N ALA A 53 -7.31 9.80 -6.83
CA ALA A 53 -6.69 9.42 -8.10
C ALA A 53 -5.17 9.73 -8.12
N GLU A 54 -4.78 10.93 -7.68
CA GLU A 54 -3.37 11.33 -7.69
C GLU A 54 -2.55 10.60 -6.61
N SER A 55 -3.18 10.17 -5.51
CA SER A 55 -2.50 9.37 -4.47
C SER A 55 -2.10 7.95 -4.92
N GLU A 56 -2.73 7.41 -5.96
CA GLU A 56 -2.37 6.08 -6.48
C GLU A 56 -0.90 5.99 -6.92
N VAL A 57 -0.29 7.09 -7.33
CA VAL A 57 1.14 7.15 -7.68
C VAL A 57 2.06 6.73 -6.52
N LEU A 58 1.60 6.88 -5.27
CA LEU A 58 2.38 6.49 -4.08
C LEU A 58 2.71 4.99 -4.04
N ARG A 59 1.91 4.14 -4.72
CA ARG A 59 2.18 2.70 -4.87
C ARG A 59 3.50 2.42 -5.59
N THR A 60 3.98 3.35 -6.40
CA THR A 60 5.22 3.20 -7.17
C THR A 60 6.47 3.45 -6.35
N ILE A 61 6.34 4.00 -5.15
CA ILE A 61 7.48 4.31 -4.28
C ILE A 61 8.04 3.03 -3.68
N PRO A 62 9.36 2.77 -3.82
CA PRO A 62 9.98 1.60 -3.22
C PRO A 62 9.76 1.54 -1.71
N GLY A 63 9.41 0.38 -1.19
CA GLY A 63 9.13 0.17 0.24
C GLY A 63 7.66 0.30 0.63
N VAL A 64 6.79 0.81 -0.25
CA VAL A 64 5.33 0.73 -0.07
C VAL A 64 4.87 -0.71 -0.30
N LEU A 65 4.28 -1.32 0.71
CA LEU A 65 3.71 -2.68 0.64
C LEU A 65 2.26 -2.66 0.18
N SER A 66 1.48 -1.70 0.67
CA SER A 66 0.10 -1.48 0.24
C SER A 66 -0.31 -0.03 0.45
N LEU A 67 -1.30 0.41 -0.30
CA LEU A 67 -2.00 1.67 -0.14
C LEU A 67 -3.50 1.37 -0.24
N ASP A 68 -4.25 1.78 0.77
CA ASP A 68 -5.71 1.80 0.74
C ASP A 68 -6.16 3.24 0.93
N SER A 69 -7.14 3.67 0.14
CA SER A 69 -7.66 5.03 0.21
C SER A 69 -9.16 5.07 -0.05
N GLY A 70 -9.83 6.05 0.53
CA GLY A 70 -11.27 6.17 0.36
C GLY A 70 -11.84 7.47 0.88
N LYS A 71 -13.11 7.70 0.53
CA LYS A 71 -13.93 8.80 1.05
C LYS A 71 -14.52 8.42 2.40
N VAL A 72 -14.84 9.42 3.20
CA VAL A 72 -15.59 9.21 4.44
C VAL A 72 -16.89 8.46 4.18
N VAL A 73 -17.20 7.51 5.05
CA VAL A 73 -18.50 6.86 5.13
C VAL A 73 -19.19 7.36 6.41
N PRO A 74 -20.23 8.21 6.30
CA PRO A 74 -20.95 8.70 7.47
C PRO A 74 -21.57 7.56 8.27
N GLY A 75 -21.59 7.71 9.59
CA GLY A 75 -22.16 6.74 10.51
C GLY A 75 -22.98 7.43 11.60
N GLU A 76 -24.02 6.75 12.08
CA GLU A 76 -24.91 7.27 13.13
C GLU A 76 -24.42 6.98 14.56
N ARG A 77 -23.36 6.17 14.71
CA ARG A 77 -22.79 5.83 16.03
C ARG A 77 -21.94 6.98 16.55
N ASP A 78 -22.12 7.39 17.79
CA ASP A 78 -21.43 8.52 18.44
C ASP A 78 -19.89 8.45 18.37
N ILE A 79 -19.34 7.25 18.28
CA ILE A 79 -17.89 7.01 18.17
C ILE A 79 -17.35 7.14 16.74
N VAL A 80 -18.22 7.34 15.72
CA VAL A 80 -17.82 7.47 14.32
C VAL A 80 -17.58 8.94 14.00
N ASP A 81 -16.30 9.30 13.82
CA ASP A 81 -15.95 10.63 13.31
C ASP A 81 -16.15 10.66 11.79
N SER A 82 -17.17 11.35 11.33
CA SER A 82 -17.47 11.56 9.90
C SER A 82 -17.08 12.96 9.43
N SER A 83 -16.25 13.68 10.19
CA SER A 83 -15.89 15.08 9.89
C SER A 83 -14.85 15.26 8.80
N PHE A 84 -14.15 14.19 8.42
CA PHE A 84 -13.10 14.22 7.39
C PHE A 84 -13.65 13.97 5.99
N ASP A 85 -12.82 14.19 4.98
CA ASP A 85 -13.19 14.01 3.57
C ASP A 85 -12.58 12.74 2.94
N VAL A 86 -11.29 12.49 3.19
CA VAL A 86 -10.53 11.38 2.61
C VAL A 86 -9.64 10.75 3.67
N ALA A 87 -9.47 9.44 3.60
CA ALA A 87 -8.49 8.70 4.38
C ALA A 87 -7.60 7.86 3.47
N LEU A 88 -6.33 7.73 3.86
CA LEU A 88 -5.36 6.84 3.23
C LEU A 88 -4.66 6.01 4.30
N ILE A 89 -4.33 4.77 3.97
CA ILE A 89 -3.48 3.90 4.79
C ILE A 89 -2.35 3.40 3.89
N VAL A 90 -1.11 3.70 4.25
CA VAL A 90 0.08 3.20 3.55
C VAL A 90 0.82 2.25 4.49
N SER A 91 1.10 1.04 4.03
CA SER A 91 1.82 0.03 4.81
C SER A 91 3.26 -0.08 4.35
N PHE A 92 4.17 -0.24 5.32
CA PHE A 92 5.62 -0.39 5.11
C PHE A 92 6.16 -1.59 5.87
N ALA A 93 7.33 -2.12 5.44
CA ALA A 93 8.04 -3.17 6.16
C ALA A 93 8.62 -2.71 7.52
N GLY A 94 8.59 -1.40 7.80
CA GLY A 94 9.07 -0.80 9.03
C GLY A 94 9.37 0.70 8.87
N ARG A 95 9.87 1.31 9.93
CA ARG A 95 10.13 2.76 10.02
C ARG A 95 11.05 3.29 8.92
N SER A 96 12.16 2.59 8.64
CA SER A 96 13.14 3.05 7.63
C SER A 96 12.52 3.14 6.22
N ALA A 97 11.63 2.21 5.86
CA ALA A 97 10.92 2.28 4.58
C ALA A 97 9.97 3.47 4.52
N MET A 98 9.26 3.78 5.61
CA MET A 98 8.42 4.96 5.71
C MET A 98 9.24 6.26 5.62
N GLU A 99 10.38 6.36 6.30
CA GLU A 99 11.26 7.53 6.23
C GLU A 99 11.75 7.79 4.80
N THR A 100 12.13 6.73 4.08
CA THR A 100 12.49 6.80 2.66
C THR A 100 11.32 7.29 1.80
N TYR A 101 10.12 6.76 2.04
CA TYR A 101 8.89 7.19 1.37
C TYR A 101 8.58 8.68 1.60
N LEU A 102 8.66 9.16 2.84
CA LEU A 102 8.38 10.56 3.17
C LEU A 102 9.32 11.54 2.46
N ALA A 103 10.59 11.14 2.26
CA ALA A 103 11.59 11.94 1.53
C ALA A 103 11.53 11.76 0.00
N HIS A 104 10.77 10.79 -0.49
CA HIS A 104 10.76 10.46 -1.91
C HIS A 104 10.17 11.58 -2.76
N PRO A 105 10.77 11.95 -3.92
CA PRO A 105 10.30 13.06 -4.77
C PRO A 105 8.83 12.94 -5.19
N VAL A 106 8.33 11.74 -5.45
CA VAL A 106 6.92 11.49 -5.79
C VAL A 106 5.99 11.88 -4.64
N HIS A 107 6.33 11.49 -3.39
CA HIS A 107 5.57 11.88 -2.20
C HIS A 107 5.60 13.40 -2.00
N VAL A 108 6.78 14.01 -2.05
CA VAL A 108 6.96 15.46 -1.88
C VAL A 108 6.17 16.24 -2.94
N LYS A 109 6.19 15.77 -4.19
CA LYS A 109 5.42 16.38 -5.29
C LYS A 109 3.92 16.31 -5.01
N LEU A 110 3.38 15.14 -4.66
CA LEU A 110 1.96 14.98 -4.32
C LEU A 110 1.53 15.94 -3.21
N VAL A 111 2.33 16.01 -2.14
CA VAL A 111 2.04 16.92 -1.02
C VAL A 111 1.99 18.37 -1.48
N ASN A 112 2.94 18.81 -2.29
CA ASN A 112 3.04 20.22 -2.71
C ASN A 112 2.00 20.59 -3.76
N GLU A 113 1.74 19.74 -4.75
CA GLU A 113 0.93 20.08 -5.92
C GLU A 113 -0.55 19.68 -5.77
N THR A 114 -0.85 18.72 -4.90
CA THR A 114 -2.22 18.22 -4.71
C THR A 114 -2.75 18.50 -3.31
N LEU A 115 -2.03 18.09 -2.26
CA LEU A 115 -2.57 18.23 -0.91
C LEU A 115 -2.58 19.69 -0.43
N LYS A 116 -1.47 20.41 -0.50
CA LYS A 116 -1.39 21.80 -0.03
C LYS A 116 -2.44 22.72 -0.64
N PRO A 117 -2.72 22.68 -1.96
CA PRO A 117 -3.76 23.52 -2.56
C PRO A 117 -5.17 23.21 -2.06
N LEU A 118 -5.50 21.94 -1.81
CA LEU A 118 -6.87 21.46 -1.58
C LEU A 118 -7.21 21.26 -0.09
N VAL A 119 -6.20 21.04 0.75
CA VAL A 119 -6.38 20.52 2.12
C VAL A 119 -6.24 21.63 3.16
N ALA A 120 -7.21 21.70 4.07
CA ALA A 120 -7.19 22.60 5.23
C ALA A 120 -6.47 21.99 6.44
N LYS A 121 -6.59 20.66 6.62
CA LYS A 121 -6.05 19.95 7.77
C LYS A 121 -5.69 18.52 7.41
N ILE A 122 -4.58 18.03 7.95
CA ILE A 122 -4.15 16.62 7.91
C ILE A 122 -3.91 16.13 9.34
N ARG A 123 -4.29 14.88 9.61
CA ARG A 123 -3.87 14.13 10.80
C ARG A 123 -3.20 12.85 10.32
N VAL A 124 -2.11 12.49 10.99
CA VAL A 124 -1.35 11.28 10.70
C VAL A 124 -1.26 10.44 11.97
N TYR A 125 -1.43 9.13 11.80
CA TYR A 125 -1.26 8.15 12.86
C TYR A 125 -0.36 7.04 12.35
N ASP A 126 0.80 6.87 12.98
CA ASP A 126 1.77 5.83 12.67
C ASP A 126 1.76 4.79 13.80
N PHE A 127 1.60 3.51 13.44
CA PHE A 127 1.64 2.40 14.40
C PHE A 127 2.18 1.12 13.76
N MET A 128 2.66 0.20 14.62
CA MET A 128 3.13 -1.14 14.24
C MET A 128 2.44 -2.19 15.08
#